data_225b317fb47d48c78409611c72d34b27
#
_entry.id   225b317fb47d48c78409611c72d34b27
#
_cell.length_a   1.000
_cell.length_b   1.000
_cell.length_c   1.000
_cell.angle_alpha   90.00
_cell.angle_beta   90.00
_cell.angle_gamma   90.00
#
_symmetry.space_group_name_H-M   'P 1'
#
loop_
_entity.id
_entity.type
_entity.pdbx_description
1 polymer ?
#
loop_
_entity_poly.entity_id
_entity_poly.type
_entity_poly.pdbx_seq_one_letter_code
_entity_poly.pdbx_strand_id
1 'polypeptide(L)'
;MRRVHPLFVAGIALALVTSCTQTDGDRTAAPSSSEPSSAAGTTQATGTSAATGGAEGLPRPAHVMVAIFENEDLSAIVASAEAPYLTELAASGANFTDAHGETHPSQPNYLALFSGSTQGVTDDSCPVQLTSENLAAQLLAAGETFVGYSEGLPSPGYTGCRSGKYVRKHNPWVDFQDLPAEVNQPFSAMPADYADLPTVSFVVPDLCNDMHNCGVAAGDAWAREHLAPYVEWAKANDSLLLVTFDEDSGGPDNHIATIVAGADVRAMRSDQHIDHYSVLRTLEEMYGLPPLGEAAGASALTGIWATR
;
A
#
# COMPACT_ATOMS: atom_id res chain seq x y z
N MET A 1 -13.61 61.01 -5.54
CA MET A 1 -12.39 61.88 -5.59
C MET A 1 -11.17 60.96 -5.79
N ARG A 2 -10.49 61.16 -6.96
CA ARG A 2 -9.06 61.01 -7.28
C ARG A 2 -8.31 59.80 -6.69
N ARG A 3 -8.01 58.76 -7.50
CA ARG A 3 -6.80 58.48 -8.31
C ARG A 3 -5.48 58.74 -7.57
N VAL A 4 -4.63 57.69 -7.49
CA VAL A 4 -3.26 57.71 -8.09
C VAL A 4 -2.69 56.27 -8.12
N HIS A 5 -2.24 55.82 -9.31
CA HIS A 5 -1.26 54.77 -9.53
C HIS A 5 0.15 55.34 -9.45
N PRO A 6 1.19 54.56 -9.23
CA PRO A 6 2.26 54.55 -10.22
C PRO A 6 2.73 53.17 -10.69
N LEU A 7 3.03 53.15 -11.97
CA LEU A 7 3.93 52.25 -12.68
C LEU A 7 5.38 52.46 -12.26
N PHE A 8 6.23 51.43 -12.31
CA PHE A 8 7.66 51.47 -12.72
C PHE A 8 8.10 50.01 -12.92
N VAL A 9 8.43 49.65 -14.08
CA VAL A 9 9.57 49.70 -15.03
C VAL A 9 10.43 48.43 -14.96
N ALA A 10 10.53 47.81 -16.12
CA ALA A 10 11.32 46.63 -16.49
C ALA A 10 12.83 46.86 -16.38
N GLY A 11 13.54 45.84 -16.02
CA GLY A 11 14.98 45.73 -16.14
C GLY A 11 15.39 44.43 -16.81
N ILE A 12 15.76 44.52 -18.08
CA ILE A 12 16.43 43.51 -18.88
C ILE A 12 17.93 43.56 -18.57
N ALA A 13 18.53 42.44 -18.19
CA ALA A 13 19.98 42.29 -18.21
C ALA A 13 20.36 41.04 -18.98
N LEU A 14 21.02 41.28 -20.09
CA LEU A 14 21.65 40.37 -21.05
C LEU A 14 23.16 40.29 -20.71
N ALA A 15 23.73 39.08 -20.60
CA ALA A 15 25.17 38.82 -20.76
C ALA A 15 25.38 37.31 -20.85
N LEU A 16 25.76 36.83 -21.94
CA LEU A 16 27.02 36.64 -22.69
C LEU A 16 27.64 35.27 -22.44
N VAL A 17 27.68 34.57 -23.54
CA VAL A 17 28.31 33.30 -23.86
C VAL A 17 29.84 33.41 -23.80
N THR A 18 30.51 32.43 -23.27
CA THR A 18 31.93 32.20 -23.60
C THR A 18 32.14 30.69 -23.85
N SER A 19 32.54 30.44 -25.08
CA SER A 19 33.04 29.20 -25.66
C SER A 19 34.55 29.14 -25.50
N CYS A 20 35.12 27.97 -25.19
CA CYS A 20 36.50 27.59 -25.50
C CYS A 20 36.61 26.09 -25.64
N THR A 21 36.67 25.60 -26.80
CA THR A 21 37.60 24.91 -27.70
C THR A 21 38.53 23.84 -27.10
N GLN A 22 38.47 22.74 -27.81
CA GLN A 22 39.24 21.50 -27.92
C GLN A 22 40.75 21.64 -27.82
N THR A 23 41.42 20.54 -27.40
CA THR A 23 42.65 20.06 -28.05
C THR A 23 42.73 18.54 -28.02
N ASP A 24 42.99 18.01 -29.20
CA ASP A 24 43.34 16.64 -29.58
C ASP A 24 44.70 16.19 -29.01
N GLY A 25 44.89 14.86 -28.91
CA GLY A 25 46.17 14.24 -28.63
C GLY A 25 46.17 12.75 -28.95
N ASP A 26 46.49 12.47 -30.14
CA ASP A 26 46.65 11.22 -30.92
C ASP A 26 47.79 10.31 -30.42
N ARG A 27 47.66 9.00 -30.70
CA ARG A 27 48.65 7.98 -31.16
C ARG A 27 48.70 6.66 -30.37
N THR A 28 48.19 5.65 -31.06
CA THR A 28 48.82 4.45 -31.70
C THR A 28 49.50 3.45 -30.74
N ALA A 29 49.28 2.16 -30.77
CA ALA A 29 49.32 1.12 -31.74
C ALA A 29 48.95 -0.24 -31.14
N ALA A 30 48.32 -1.10 -31.89
CA ALA A 30 48.30 -2.56 -31.76
C ALA A 30 49.53 -3.14 -32.54
N PRO A 31 49.80 -4.46 -32.66
CA PRO A 31 49.04 -5.68 -32.34
C PRO A 31 49.90 -6.82 -31.77
N SER A 32 49.34 -7.97 -31.37
CA SER A 32 49.76 -9.30 -31.82
C SER A 32 49.09 -10.46 -31.07
N SER A 33 48.37 -11.17 -31.82
CA SER A 33 48.03 -12.60 -31.95
C SER A 33 48.76 -13.65 -31.11
N SER A 34 47.96 -14.58 -30.54
CA SER A 34 48.10 -16.02 -30.80
C SER A 34 47.01 -16.84 -30.10
N GLU A 35 46.09 -17.44 -30.88
CA GLU A 35 45.53 -18.77 -30.56
C GLU A 35 46.53 -19.87 -30.97
N PRO A 36 46.43 -21.13 -30.45
CA PRO A 36 45.33 -22.01 -30.80
C PRO A 36 44.90 -23.10 -29.76
N SER A 37 43.70 -23.52 -29.98
CA SER A 37 43.23 -24.93 -30.11
C SER A 37 43.07 -25.85 -28.91
N SER A 38 41.81 -26.21 -28.73
CA SER A 38 41.27 -27.60 -28.62
C SER A 38 41.44 -28.39 -27.32
N ALA A 39 40.33 -28.68 -26.66
CA ALA A 39 39.86 -30.04 -26.47
C ALA A 39 38.49 -30.06 -25.77
N ALA A 40 37.58 -30.80 -26.37
CA ALA A 40 36.24 -31.12 -25.82
C ALA A 40 36.33 -31.92 -24.52
N GLY A 41 35.48 -31.55 -23.58
CA GLY A 41 35.23 -32.31 -22.39
C GLY A 41 33.78 -32.02 -21.94
N THR A 42 32.84 -32.81 -22.51
CA THR A 42 31.47 -32.86 -22.07
C THR A 42 31.43 -33.50 -20.67
N THR A 43 31.22 -32.71 -19.64
CA THR A 43 30.82 -33.24 -18.34
C THR A 43 29.45 -32.63 -18.04
N GLN A 44 28.42 -33.47 -18.22
CA GLN A 44 27.09 -33.25 -17.72
C GLN A 44 27.17 -33.17 -16.19
N ALA A 45 27.12 -31.95 -15.66
CA ALA A 45 26.83 -31.75 -14.23
C ALA A 45 25.33 -31.86 -14.04
N THR A 46 24.89 -33.03 -13.54
CA THR A 46 23.59 -33.19 -12.93
C THR A 46 23.56 -32.27 -11.70
N GLY A 47 23.06 -31.06 -11.88
CA GLY A 47 22.74 -30.15 -10.80
C GLY A 47 21.56 -30.71 -10.03
N THR A 48 21.87 -31.42 -8.97
CA THR A 48 20.89 -31.70 -7.90
C THR A 48 20.57 -30.33 -7.30
N SER A 49 19.41 -29.80 -7.65
CA SER A 49 18.82 -28.67 -6.96
C SER A 49 18.56 -29.14 -5.52
N ALA A 50 19.44 -28.75 -4.61
CA ALA A 50 19.18 -28.86 -3.20
C ALA A 50 17.99 -27.92 -2.91
N ALA A 51 16.82 -28.51 -2.69
CA ALA A 51 15.72 -27.84 -2.06
C ALA A 51 16.21 -27.44 -0.66
N THR A 52 16.68 -26.21 -0.52
CA THR A 52 16.81 -25.58 0.78
C THR A 52 15.38 -25.46 1.30
N GLY A 53 15.07 -26.21 2.36
CA GLY A 53 13.86 -26.04 3.15
C GLY A 53 13.85 -24.62 3.71
N GLY A 54 13.33 -23.67 2.92
CA GLY A 54 12.93 -22.35 3.38
C GLY A 54 11.63 -22.49 4.14
N ALA A 55 11.44 -21.68 5.16
CA ALA A 55 10.15 -21.44 5.79
C ALA A 55 9.07 -21.38 4.71
N GLU A 56 7.91 -22.02 4.98
CA GLU A 56 6.77 -22.00 4.05
C GLU A 56 6.55 -20.55 3.60
N GLY A 57 6.83 -20.25 2.33
CA GLY A 57 6.74 -18.89 1.79
C GLY A 57 5.30 -18.42 1.86
N LEU A 58 5.10 -17.12 2.01
CA LEU A 58 3.79 -16.50 1.95
C LEU A 58 3.12 -16.82 0.59
N PRO A 59 1.78 -16.91 0.54
CA PRO A 59 1.09 -17.03 -0.73
C PRO A 59 1.38 -15.82 -1.63
N ARG A 60 1.28 -16.00 -2.93
CA ARG A 60 1.32 -14.92 -3.91
C ARG A 60 -0.04 -14.83 -4.59
N PRO A 61 -1.01 -14.17 -3.96
CA PRO A 61 -2.38 -14.10 -4.49
C PRO A 61 -2.44 -13.29 -5.79
N ALA A 62 -3.47 -13.58 -6.60
CA ALA A 62 -3.72 -12.80 -7.81
C ALA A 62 -4.14 -11.35 -7.48
N HIS A 63 -4.95 -11.20 -6.43
CA HIS A 63 -5.40 -9.89 -5.96
C HIS A 63 -5.42 -9.84 -4.43
N VAL A 64 -4.97 -8.72 -3.88
CA VAL A 64 -5.16 -8.37 -2.46
C VAL A 64 -5.94 -7.07 -2.37
N MET A 65 -7.08 -7.11 -1.69
CA MET A 65 -7.83 -5.90 -1.31
C MET A 65 -7.54 -5.58 0.14
N VAL A 66 -7.06 -4.38 0.41
CA VAL A 66 -6.86 -3.84 1.77
C VAL A 66 -7.93 -2.79 2.02
N ALA A 67 -8.90 -3.10 2.87
CA ALA A 67 -9.95 -2.18 3.30
C ALA A 67 -9.54 -1.56 4.64
N ILE A 68 -9.55 -0.23 4.71
CA ILE A 68 -9.09 0.51 5.89
C ILE A 68 -10.25 1.32 6.45
N PHE A 69 -10.54 1.10 7.72
CA PHE A 69 -11.55 1.79 8.51
C PHE A 69 -10.88 2.67 9.57
N GLU A 70 -11.67 3.42 10.33
CA GLU A 70 -11.23 4.54 11.14
C GLU A 70 -11.61 4.41 12.61
N ASN A 71 -10.63 4.74 13.49
CA ASN A 71 -10.84 5.17 14.87
C ASN A 71 -11.64 4.23 15.79
N GLU A 72 -11.53 2.91 15.64
CA GLU A 72 -12.30 1.98 16.44
C GLU A 72 -11.43 0.91 17.11
N ASP A 73 -11.68 0.72 18.40
CA ASP A 73 -11.03 -0.33 19.19
C ASP A 73 -11.38 -1.74 18.67
N LEU A 74 -10.45 -2.68 18.78
CA LEU A 74 -10.72 -4.10 18.51
C LEU A 74 -12.02 -4.58 19.13
N SER A 75 -12.31 -4.20 20.38
CA SER A 75 -13.48 -4.65 21.13
C SER A 75 -14.80 -4.05 20.61
N ALA A 76 -14.75 -2.93 19.89
CA ALA A 76 -15.92 -2.35 19.25
C ALA A 76 -16.28 -3.08 17.95
N ILE A 77 -15.35 -3.83 17.38
CA ILE A 77 -15.49 -4.52 16.08
C ILE A 77 -15.69 -6.02 16.27
N VAL A 78 -14.77 -6.68 16.99
CA VAL A 78 -14.77 -8.15 17.13
C VAL A 78 -15.64 -8.55 18.33
N ALA A 79 -16.63 -9.44 18.08
CA ALA A 79 -17.65 -9.86 19.03
C ALA A 79 -18.61 -8.71 19.48
N SER A 80 -18.72 -7.67 18.67
CA SER A 80 -19.63 -6.54 18.90
C SER A 80 -20.99 -6.76 18.27
N ALA A 81 -22.05 -6.39 18.96
CA ALA A 81 -23.42 -6.40 18.41
C ALA A 81 -23.63 -5.32 17.32
N GLU A 82 -22.80 -4.28 17.30
CA GLU A 82 -22.86 -3.21 16.31
C GLU A 82 -22.07 -3.54 15.03
N ALA A 83 -21.19 -4.57 15.07
CA ALA A 83 -20.42 -5.04 13.93
C ALA A 83 -20.68 -6.52 13.63
N PRO A 84 -21.93 -6.93 13.32
CA PRO A 84 -22.24 -8.35 13.11
C PRO A 84 -21.51 -8.96 11.92
N TYR A 85 -21.29 -8.22 10.82
CA TYR A 85 -20.58 -8.73 9.66
C TYR A 85 -19.07 -8.85 9.90
N LEU A 86 -18.43 -7.83 10.45
CA LEU A 86 -17.00 -7.88 10.77
C LEU A 86 -16.71 -8.92 11.85
N THR A 87 -17.61 -9.12 12.81
CA THR A 87 -17.55 -10.24 13.77
C THR A 87 -17.62 -11.61 13.07
N GLU A 88 -18.51 -11.79 12.10
CA GLU A 88 -18.61 -12.99 11.28
C GLU A 88 -17.34 -13.20 10.43
N LEU A 89 -16.83 -12.14 9.81
CA LEU A 89 -15.60 -12.16 9.04
C LEU A 89 -14.40 -12.57 9.91
N ALA A 90 -14.28 -12.00 11.11
CA ALA A 90 -13.25 -12.36 12.09
C ALA A 90 -13.34 -13.83 12.56
N ALA A 91 -14.56 -14.38 12.63
CA ALA A 91 -14.76 -15.78 13.00
C ALA A 91 -14.49 -16.77 11.85
N SER A 92 -14.67 -16.33 10.59
CA SER A 92 -14.50 -17.15 9.38
C SER A 92 -13.16 -16.98 8.68
N GLY A 93 -12.37 -15.96 9.06
CA GLY A 93 -11.03 -15.66 8.60
C GLY A 93 -9.98 -15.80 9.69
N ALA A 94 -8.80 -15.22 9.46
CA ALA A 94 -7.76 -15.06 10.46
C ALA A 94 -7.92 -13.70 11.15
N ASN A 95 -8.21 -13.73 12.45
CA ASN A 95 -8.38 -12.55 13.29
C ASN A 95 -7.14 -12.36 14.16
N PHE A 96 -6.41 -11.26 13.97
CA PHE A 96 -5.29 -10.87 14.82
C PHE A 96 -5.79 -10.15 16.07
N THR A 97 -5.48 -10.71 17.23
CA THR A 97 -5.97 -10.21 18.51
C THR A 97 -4.97 -9.31 19.23
N ASP A 98 -3.82 -9.07 18.64
CA ASP A 98 -2.73 -8.21 19.13
C ASP A 98 -2.21 -7.36 17.96
N ALA A 99 -3.14 -6.57 17.36
CA ALA A 99 -2.86 -5.65 16.25
C ALA A 99 -2.96 -4.21 16.71
N HIS A 100 -1.99 -3.37 16.31
CA HIS A 100 -1.86 -2.00 16.78
C HIS A 100 -1.64 -1.00 15.66
N GLY A 101 -2.17 0.23 15.83
CA GLY A 101 -1.78 1.39 15.06
C GLY A 101 -0.47 1.97 15.58
N GLU A 102 0.22 2.77 14.74
CA GLU A 102 1.53 3.33 15.08
C GLU A 102 1.42 4.52 16.03
N THR A 103 0.41 5.36 15.83
CA THR A 103 0.29 6.64 16.53
C THR A 103 -1.13 7.21 16.41
N HIS A 104 -1.31 8.43 16.90
CA HIS A 104 -2.45 9.32 16.69
C HIS A 104 -1.94 10.67 16.15
N PRO A 105 -2.69 11.36 15.26
CA PRO A 105 -3.95 10.98 14.62
C PRO A 105 -3.78 10.11 13.36
N SER A 106 -4.85 9.99 12.55
CA SER A 106 -5.03 9.06 11.43
C SER A 106 -3.91 9.11 10.37
N GLN A 107 -3.61 10.27 9.78
CA GLN A 107 -2.78 10.37 8.57
C GLN A 107 -1.40 9.69 8.67
N PRO A 108 -0.63 9.82 9.77
CA PRO A 108 0.64 9.11 9.93
C PRO A 108 0.51 7.58 9.81
N ASN A 109 -0.60 6.99 10.29
CA ASN A 109 -0.84 5.55 10.23
C ASN A 109 -1.06 5.05 8.80
N TYR A 110 -1.80 5.80 7.99
CA TYR A 110 -1.94 5.53 6.56
C TYR A 110 -0.60 5.57 5.83
N LEU A 111 0.25 6.54 6.17
CA LEU A 111 1.60 6.65 5.60
C LEU A 111 2.50 5.49 6.03
N ALA A 112 2.41 5.07 7.30
CA ALA A 112 3.14 3.92 7.84
C ALA A 112 2.77 2.64 7.08
N LEU A 113 1.48 2.35 6.91
CA LEU A 113 0.97 1.22 6.15
C LEU A 113 1.40 1.24 4.68
N PHE A 114 1.53 2.41 4.08
CA PHE A 114 1.79 2.55 2.65
C PHE A 114 3.26 2.70 2.28
N SER A 115 4.11 3.16 3.20
CA SER A 115 5.51 3.49 2.90
C SER A 115 6.52 3.05 3.96
N GLY A 116 6.08 2.31 4.98
CA GLY A 116 6.95 1.87 6.07
C GLY A 116 7.44 3.00 6.97
N SER A 117 6.80 4.16 6.93
CA SER A 117 7.18 5.31 7.74
C SER A 117 6.03 6.31 7.85
N THR A 118 5.89 6.97 8.98
CA THR A 118 4.99 8.13 9.11
C THR A 118 5.46 9.34 8.30
N GLN A 119 6.61 9.26 7.64
CA GLN A 119 7.23 10.33 6.82
C GLN A 119 7.47 11.63 7.59
N GLY A 120 7.55 11.55 8.93
CA GLY A 120 7.67 12.71 9.81
C GLY A 120 6.38 13.54 9.92
N VAL A 121 5.27 13.05 9.38
CA VAL A 121 3.93 13.63 9.57
C VAL A 121 3.44 13.25 10.97
N THR A 122 2.89 14.22 11.69
CA THR A 122 2.44 14.07 13.08
C THR A 122 1.04 14.63 13.31
N ASP A 123 0.35 14.99 12.23
CA ASP A 123 -1.00 15.55 12.26
C ASP A 123 -1.76 15.24 10.97
N ASP A 124 -3.01 15.68 10.88
CA ASP A 124 -3.89 15.49 9.73
C ASP A 124 -3.84 16.65 8.73
N SER A 125 -2.70 17.35 8.66
CA SER A 125 -2.52 18.49 7.75
C SER A 125 -2.61 18.07 6.28
N CYS A 126 -3.20 18.92 5.47
CA CYS A 126 -3.33 18.69 4.03
C CYS A 126 -3.08 19.99 3.27
N PRO A 127 -2.34 19.97 2.15
CA PRO A 127 -1.77 18.79 1.49
C PRO A 127 -0.44 18.36 2.10
N VAL A 128 -0.20 17.06 2.15
CA VAL A 128 1.13 16.46 2.31
C VAL A 128 1.70 16.18 0.91
N GLN A 129 3.03 16.32 0.74
CA GLN A 129 3.73 16.06 -0.52
C GLN A 129 5.04 15.33 -0.24
N LEU A 130 5.14 14.09 -0.70
CA LEU A 130 6.23 13.18 -0.44
C LEU A 130 6.89 12.72 -1.75
N THR A 131 8.15 12.31 -1.66
CA THR A 131 8.93 11.77 -2.78
C THR A 131 9.70 10.52 -2.40
N SER A 132 9.42 9.97 -1.21
CA SER A 132 10.02 8.72 -0.75
C SER A 132 9.41 7.52 -1.44
N GLU A 133 10.14 6.39 -1.41
CA GLU A 133 9.64 5.09 -1.86
C GLU A 133 8.33 4.72 -1.13
N ASN A 134 7.47 3.99 -1.85
CA ASN A 134 6.18 3.54 -1.35
C ASN A 134 5.74 2.24 -2.03
N LEU A 135 4.76 1.56 -1.46
CA LEU A 135 4.27 0.27 -1.94
C LEU A 135 3.83 0.30 -3.41
N ALA A 136 3.08 1.34 -3.80
CA ALA A 136 2.59 1.41 -5.19
C ALA A 136 3.73 1.61 -6.19
N ALA A 137 4.71 2.46 -5.89
CA ALA A 137 5.89 2.64 -6.74
C ALA A 137 6.67 1.33 -6.92
N GLN A 138 6.84 0.55 -5.84
CA GLN A 138 7.50 -0.74 -5.90
C GLN A 138 6.70 -1.77 -6.71
N LEU A 139 5.40 -1.87 -6.51
CA LEU A 139 4.53 -2.77 -7.29
C LEU A 139 4.62 -2.44 -8.78
N LEU A 140 4.45 -1.18 -9.16
CA LEU A 140 4.54 -0.73 -10.55
C LEU A 140 5.92 -1.01 -11.15
N ALA A 141 6.99 -0.79 -10.40
CA ALA A 141 8.36 -1.10 -10.84
C ALA A 141 8.60 -2.61 -11.02
N ALA A 142 7.93 -3.45 -10.24
CA ALA A 142 7.97 -4.91 -10.35
C ALA A 142 7.07 -5.46 -11.49
N GLY A 143 6.31 -4.59 -12.18
CA GLY A 143 5.38 -4.99 -13.24
C GLY A 143 4.01 -5.45 -12.70
N GLU A 144 3.76 -5.26 -11.42
CA GLU A 144 2.46 -5.45 -10.76
C GLU A 144 1.61 -4.20 -10.88
N THR A 145 0.36 -4.26 -10.41
CA THR A 145 -0.57 -3.14 -10.49
C THR A 145 -1.09 -2.73 -9.12
N PHE A 146 -1.32 -1.43 -8.95
CA PHE A 146 -1.90 -0.84 -7.75
C PHE A 146 -2.98 0.18 -8.09
N VAL A 147 -4.07 0.20 -7.35
CA VAL A 147 -5.08 1.27 -7.36
C VAL A 147 -5.62 1.50 -5.95
N GLY A 148 -5.66 2.76 -5.54
CA GLY A 148 -6.43 3.20 -4.38
C GLY A 148 -7.82 3.65 -4.79
N TYR A 149 -8.84 3.03 -4.23
CA TYR A 149 -10.25 3.31 -4.45
C TYR A 149 -10.83 4.06 -3.25
N SER A 150 -11.28 5.29 -3.46
CA SER A 150 -11.81 6.13 -2.38
C SER A 150 -13.29 6.43 -2.61
N GLU A 151 -14.14 6.15 -1.61
CA GLU A 151 -15.52 6.55 -1.66
C GLU A 151 -15.65 8.07 -1.57
N GLY A 152 -16.54 8.65 -2.37
CA GLY A 152 -16.75 10.10 -2.41
C GLY A 152 -15.66 10.88 -3.16
N LEU A 153 -14.62 10.24 -3.70
CA LEU A 153 -13.64 10.89 -4.58
C LEU A 153 -14.38 11.44 -5.82
N PRO A 154 -14.27 12.75 -6.13
CA PRO A 154 -15.13 13.37 -7.16
C PRO A 154 -14.74 13.01 -8.59
N SER A 155 -13.48 12.64 -8.82
CA SER A 155 -12.98 12.23 -10.14
C SER A 155 -11.63 11.52 -10.03
N PRO A 156 -11.26 10.70 -11.02
CA PRO A 156 -9.93 10.11 -11.07
C PRO A 156 -8.82 11.16 -10.92
N GLY A 157 -7.79 10.84 -10.13
CA GLY A 157 -6.63 11.72 -9.92
C GLY A 157 -6.90 12.99 -9.10
N TYR A 158 -8.06 13.13 -8.45
CA TYR A 158 -8.35 14.30 -7.62
C TYR A 158 -7.38 14.40 -6.43
N THR A 159 -6.77 15.58 -6.23
CA THR A 159 -5.75 15.85 -5.21
C THR A 159 -6.18 16.85 -4.14
N GLY A 160 -7.42 17.33 -4.19
CA GLY A 160 -7.94 18.28 -3.18
C GLY A 160 -8.09 17.61 -1.81
N CYS A 161 -7.96 18.40 -0.75
CA CYS A 161 -7.98 17.89 0.62
C CYS A 161 -9.33 17.32 1.07
N ARG A 162 -10.43 17.80 0.49
CA ARG A 162 -11.79 17.37 0.84
C ARG A 162 -12.77 17.56 -0.31
N SER A 163 -13.75 16.64 -0.40
CA SER A 163 -14.92 16.78 -1.26
C SER A 163 -16.10 16.04 -0.62
N GLY A 164 -17.08 16.77 -0.07
CA GLY A 164 -18.17 16.15 0.69
C GLY A 164 -17.63 15.37 1.90
N LYS A 165 -17.81 14.05 1.87
CA LYS A 165 -17.30 13.12 2.90
C LYS A 165 -15.93 12.53 2.57
N TYR A 166 -15.43 12.68 1.34
CA TYR A 166 -14.06 12.31 0.98
C TYR A 166 -13.06 13.21 1.69
N VAL A 167 -12.00 12.63 2.26
CA VAL A 167 -10.84 13.34 2.80
C VAL A 167 -9.55 12.70 2.30
N ARG A 168 -8.61 13.56 1.85
CA ARG A 168 -7.33 13.10 1.29
C ARG A 168 -6.44 12.43 2.32
N LYS A 169 -6.50 12.85 3.58
CA LYS A 169 -5.67 12.33 4.67
C LYS A 169 -5.79 10.81 4.89
N HIS A 170 -6.88 10.19 4.44
CA HIS A 170 -7.08 8.73 4.47
C HIS A 170 -6.59 8.01 3.20
N ASN A 171 -6.01 8.75 2.26
CA ASN A 171 -5.64 8.23 0.93
C ASN A 171 -4.14 8.46 0.67
N PRO A 172 -3.22 7.69 1.29
CA PRO A 172 -1.79 7.99 1.32
C PRO A 172 -1.16 8.07 -0.07
N TRP A 173 -1.63 7.28 -1.05
CA TRP A 173 -1.10 7.30 -2.42
C TRP A 173 -1.20 8.68 -3.10
N VAL A 174 -2.11 9.56 -2.64
CA VAL A 174 -2.25 10.92 -3.19
C VAL A 174 -1.14 11.85 -2.71
N ASP A 175 -0.44 11.49 -1.65
CA ASP A 175 0.60 12.30 -1.04
C ASP A 175 1.97 12.10 -1.71
N PHE A 176 2.15 11.02 -2.49
CA PHE A 176 3.39 10.71 -3.20
C PHE A 176 3.37 11.26 -4.63
N GLN A 177 4.35 12.13 -4.93
CA GLN A 177 4.38 12.92 -6.17
C GLN A 177 4.85 12.13 -7.40
N ASP A 178 5.45 10.98 -7.21
CA ASP A 178 5.97 10.07 -8.24
C ASP A 178 4.93 9.09 -8.77
N LEU A 179 3.75 9.01 -8.12
CA LEU A 179 2.69 8.11 -8.55
C LEU A 179 1.84 8.72 -9.67
N PRO A 180 1.47 7.92 -10.68
CA PRO A 180 0.58 8.37 -11.75
C PRO A 180 -0.83 8.64 -11.21
N ALA A 181 -1.52 9.61 -11.78
CA ALA A 181 -2.87 10.02 -11.33
C ALA A 181 -3.91 8.88 -11.43
N GLU A 182 -3.67 7.93 -12.30
CA GLU A 182 -4.52 6.78 -12.58
C GLU A 182 -4.61 5.80 -11.40
N VAL A 183 -3.66 5.81 -10.47
CA VAL A 183 -3.74 4.99 -9.25
C VAL A 183 -4.76 5.50 -8.24
N ASN A 184 -5.26 6.74 -8.40
CA ASN A 184 -6.24 7.36 -7.51
C ASN A 184 -7.62 7.39 -8.16
N GLN A 185 -8.49 6.47 -7.80
CA GLN A 185 -9.78 6.25 -8.44
C GLN A 185 -10.94 6.42 -7.45
N PRO A 186 -12.10 6.94 -7.91
CA PRO A 186 -13.30 6.86 -7.10
C PRO A 186 -13.72 5.39 -6.91
N PHE A 187 -14.27 5.05 -5.73
CA PHE A 187 -14.73 3.70 -5.42
C PHE A 187 -15.71 3.16 -6.47
N SER A 188 -16.52 4.04 -7.06
CA SER A 188 -17.46 3.69 -8.14
C SER A 188 -16.78 3.24 -9.46
N ALA A 189 -15.48 3.44 -9.60
CA ALA A 189 -14.69 2.97 -10.73
C ALA A 189 -14.07 1.59 -10.50
N MET A 190 -14.30 0.97 -9.33
CA MET A 190 -13.86 -0.38 -9.07
C MET A 190 -14.50 -1.34 -10.08
N PRO A 191 -13.74 -2.28 -10.68
CA PRO A 191 -14.27 -3.22 -11.65
C PRO A 191 -15.44 -4.04 -11.09
N ALA A 192 -16.46 -4.25 -11.91
CA ALA A 192 -17.59 -5.10 -11.55
C ALA A 192 -17.21 -6.60 -11.57
N ASP A 193 -16.26 -6.98 -12.44
CA ASP A 193 -15.61 -8.29 -12.40
C ASP A 193 -14.34 -8.19 -11.57
N TYR A 194 -14.30 -8.91 -10.47
CA TYR A 194 -13.15 -8.88 -9.57
C TYR A 194 -11.87 -9.47 -10.18
N ALA A 195 -11.97 -10.22 -11.26
CA ALA A 195 -10.80 -10.68 -12.02
C ALA A 195 -10.04 -9.54 -12.74
N ASP A 196 -10.67 -8.39 -12.89
CA ASP A 196 -10.06 -7.18 -13.48
C ASP A 196 -9.46 -6.24 -12.43
N LEU A 197 -9.48 -6.62 -11.14
CA LEU A 197 -8.86 -5.84 -10.08
C LEU A 197 -7.33 -5.75 -10.26
N PRO A 198 -6.68 -4.70 -9.76
CA PRO A 198 -5.22 -4.66 -9.69
C PRO A 198 -4.66 -5.72 -8.73
N THR A 199 -3.35 -5.97 -8.82
CA THR A 199 -2.64 -6.88 -7.93
C THR A 199 -2.85 -6.51 -6.46
N VAL A 200 -2.75 -5.22 -6.13
CA VAL A 200 -3.08 -4.70 -4.80
C VAL A 200 -4.04 -3.52 -4.95
N SER A 201 -5.15 -3.56 -4.22
CA SER A 201 -6.12 -2.48 -4.09
C SER A 201 -6.18 -2.00 -2.65
N PHE A 202 -6.09 -0.69 -2.45
CA PHE A 202 -6.51 -0.10 -1.18
C PHE A 202 -7.93 0.46 -1.36
N VAL A 203 -8.80 0.20 -0.39
CA VAL A 203 -10.20 0.63 -0.41
C VAL A 203 -10.49 1.41 0.86
N VAL A 204 -10.88 2.66 0.69
CA VAL A 204 -11.16 3.58 1.79
C VAL A 204 -12.60 4.10 1.64
N PRO A 205 -13.49 3.78 2.59
CA PRO A 205 -14.84 4.33 2.63
C PRO A 205 -14.83 5.85 2.88
N ASP A 206 -15.97 6.51 2.71
CA ASP A 206 -16.11 7.92 3.09
C ASP A 206 -16.22 8.09 4.62
N LEU A 207 -16.06 9.32 5.13
CA LEU A 207 -16.09 9.65 6.56
C LEU A 207 -17.31 9.15 7.35
N CYS A 208 -18.36 8.68 6.70
CA CYS A 208 -19.49 8.05 7.37
C CYS A 208 -19.34 6.52 7.41
N ASN A 209 -18.91 5.97 6.29
CA ASN A 209 -18.86 4.53 6.08
C ASN A 209 -17.53 3.92 6.57
N ASP A 210 -16.51 4.75 6.79
CA ASP A 210 -15.26 4.34 7.45
C ASP A 210 -15.36 4.26 8.99
N MET A 211 -16.50 4.62 9.58
CA MET A 211 -16.84 4.69 11.00
C MET A 211 -16.47 6.02 11.70
N HIS A 212 -15.60 6.85 11.12
CA HIS A 212 -15.14 8.10 11.73
C HIS A 212 -16.28 9.02 12.20
N ASN A 213 -17.31 9.22 11.37
CA ASN A 213 -18.39 10.18 11.66
C ASN A 213 -19.74 9.53 12.00
N CYS A 214 -19.98 8.29 11.58
CA CYS A 214 -21.31 7.66 11.68
C CYS A 214 -21.33 6.40 12.57
N GLY A 215 -20.16 6.01 13.10
CA GLY A 215 -20.00 4.89 14.02
C GLY A 215 -20.04 3.50 13.38
N VAL A 216 -19.80 2.51 14.22
CA VAL A 216 -19.53 1.11 13.86
C VAL A 216 -20.61 0.49 12.97
N ALA A 217 -21.89 0.66 13.33
CA ALA A 217 -23.00 0.03 12.59
C ALA A 217 -23.10 0.49 11.12
N ALA A 218 -22.73 1.76 10.84
CA ALA A 218 -22.72 2.27 9.47
C ALA A 218 -21.61 1.65 8.65
N GLY A 219 -20.39 1.57 9.20
CA GLY A 219 -19.25 0.94 8.54
C GLY A 219 -19.42 -0.57 8.40
N ASP A 220 -19.99 -1.28 9.37
CA ASP A 220 -20.28 -2.71 9.26
C ASP A 220 -21.31 -3.01 8.15
N ALA A 221 -22.33 -2.17 8.02
CA ALA A 221 -23.30 -2.29 6.93
C ALA A 221 -22.66 -2.08 5.57
N TRP A 222 -21.79 -1.06 5.44
CA TRP A 222 -21.00 -0.81 4.24
C TRP A 222 -20.05 -1.97 3.93
N ALA A 223 -19.33 -2.47 4.94
CA ALA A 223 -18.44 -3.61 4.79
C ALA A 223 -19.19 -4.86 4.31
N ARG A 224 -20.36 -5.14 4.86
CA ARG A 224 -21.22 -6.24 4.41
C ARG A 224 -21.63 -6.09 2.95
N GLU A 225 -22.04 -4.89 2.55
CA GLU A 225 -22.52 -4.63 1.19
C GLU A 225 -21.40 -4.79 0.16
N HIS A 226 -20.22 -4.26 0.46
CA HIS A 226 -19.14 -4.11 -0.53
C HIS A 226 -18.03 -5.17 -0.42
N LEU A 227 -17.75 -5.67 0.78
CA LEU A 227 -16.65 -6.61 0.99
C LEU A 227 -17.10 -8.08 0.99
N ALA A 228 -18.33 -8.39 1.42
CA ALA A 228 -18.79 -9.78 1.47
C ALA A 228 -18.79 -10.47 0.08
N PRO A 229 -19.30 -9.82 -0.99
CA PRO A 229 -19.23 -10.41 -2.34
C PRO A 229 -17.81 -10.69 -2.80
N TYR A 230 -16.88 -9.76 -2.49
CA TYR A 230 -15.47 -9.93 -2.83
C TYR A 230 -14.83 -11.12 -2.07
N VAL A 231 -15.07 -11.23 -0.77
CA VAL A 231 -14.52 -12.34 0.05
C VAL A 231 -14.99 -13.70 -0.48
N GLU A 232 -16.27 -13.83 -0.81
CA GLU A 232 -16.79 -15.10 -1.35
C GLU A 232 -16.14 -15.45 -2.70
N TRP A 233 -15.92 -14.45 -3.56
CA TRP A 233 -15.20 -14.63 -4.80
C TRP A 233 -13.71 -14.95 -4.55
N ALA A 234 -13.06 -14.24 -3.66
CA ALA A 234 -11.63 -14.35 -3.36
C ALA A 234 -11.24 -15.75 -2.87
N LYS A 235 -12.10 -16.41 -2.06
CA LYS A 235 -11.90 -17.78 -1.57
C LYS A 235 -11.68 -18.79 -2.70
N ALA A 236 -12.29 -18.57 -3.86
CA ALA A 236 -12.23 -19.47 -5.02
C ALA A 236 -11.27 -18.98 -6.13
N ASN A 237 -10.68 -17.79 -6.00
CA ASN A 237 -9.93 -17.12 -7.06
C ASN A 237 -8.55 -16.64 -6.62
N ASP A 238 -7.87 -17.39 -5.75
CA ASP A 238 -6.49 -17.12 -5.30
C ASP A 238 -6.30 -15.64 -4.90
N SER A 239 -7.24 -15.09 -4.13
CA SER A 239 -7.28 -13.68 -3.77
C SER A 239 -7.58 -13.49 -2.28
N LEU A 240 -7.22 -12.32 -1.73
CA LEU A 240 -7.31 -12.03 -0.32
C LEU A 240 -8.03 -10.71 -0.05
N LEU A 241 -8.81 -10.67 1.03
CA LEU A 241 -9.22 -9.45 1.72
C LEU A 241 -8.42 -9.31 3.01
N LEU A 242 -7.86 -8.14 3.23
CA LEU A 242 -7.34 -7.68 4.51
C LEU A 242 -8.19 -6.49 4.96
N VAL A 243 -8.77 -6.56 6.15
CA VAL A 243 -9.46 -5.45 6.80
C VAL A 243 -8.61 -5.00 7.96
N THR A 244 -8.33 -3.71 8.06
CA THR A 244 -7.63 -3.10 9.20
C THR A 244 -8.22 -1.74 9.52
N PHE A 245 -7.81 -1.18 10.64
CA PHE A 245 -8.13 0.17 11.08
C PHE A 245 -6.85 0.99 11.12
N ASP A 246 -6.95 2.29 10.95
CA ASP A 246 -5.80 3.17 11.01
C ASP A 246 -5.28 3.33 12.45
N GLU A 247 -6.19 3.56 13.38
CA GLU A 247 -5.94 3.75 14.81
C GLU A 247 -7.16 3.33 15.63
N ASP A 248 -7.02 3.20 16.94
CA ASP A 248 -8.15 2.98 17.86
C ASP A 248 -8.86 4.31 18.20
N SER A 249 -9.82 4.28 19.11
CA SER A 249 -10.60 5.46 19.52
C SER A 249 -9.81 6.48 20.37
N GLY A 250 -8.48 6.43 20.39
CA GLY A 250 -7.58 7.31 21.13
C GLY A 250 -7.03 6.68 22.41
N GLY A 251 -7.01 5.37 22.51
CA GLY A 251 -6.42 4.62 23.62
C GLY A 251 -4.88 4.63 23.59
N PRO A 252 -4.23 4.43 24.75
CA PRO A 252 -2.77 4.45 24.82
C PRO A 252 -2.10 3.24 24.14
N ASP A 253 -2.83 2.14 23.98
CA ASP A 253 -2.35 0.90 23.39
C ASP A 253 -2.58 0.85 21.87
N ASN A 254 -3.38 1.77 21.33
CA ASN A 254 -3.76 1.87 19.93
C ASN A 254 -4.16 0.52 19.31
N HIS A 255 -5.06 -0.21 20.00
CA HIS A 255 -5.39 -1.62 19.77
C HIS A 255 -6.54 -1.76 18.78
N ILE A 256 -6.23 -2.13 17.54
CA ILE A 256 -7.13 -2.16 16.40
C ILE A 256 -7.54 -3.58 15.99
N ALA A 257 -8.58 -3.68 15.16
CA ALA A 257 -8.94 -4.94 14.51
C ALA A 257 -8.17 -5.12 13.20
N THR A 258 -7.55 -6.31 13.01
CA THR A 258 -6.98 -6.71 11.73
C THR A 258 -7.43 -8.13 11.41
N ILE A 259 -8.08 -8.29 10.24
CA ILE A 259 -8.71 -9.54 9.79
C ILE A 259 -8.24 -9.85 8.37
N VAL A 260 -7.84 -11.11 8.14
CA VAL A 260 -7.50 -11.61 6.79
C VAL A 260 -8.47 -12.70 6.41
N ALA A 261 -9.03 -12.65 5.20
CA ALA A 261 -9.94 -13.65 4.68
C ALA A 261 -9.69 -13.86 3.17
N GLY A 262 -10.08 -15.03 2.64
CA GLY A 262 -9.90 -15.35 1.22
C GLY A 262 -9.29 -16.71 1.00
N ALA A 263 -8.60 -16.87 -0.13
CA ALA A 263 -7.98 -18.13 -0.51
C ALA A 263 -6.83 -18.51 0.46
N ASP A 264 -6.75 -19.79 0.80
CA ASP A 264 -5.68 -20.35 1.63
C ASP A 264 -5.53 -19.69 3.02
N VAL A 265 -6.55 -18.99 3.51
CA VAL A 265 -6.59 -18.44 4.87
C VAL A 265 -7.31 -19.38 5.82
N ARG A 266 -6.67 -19.72 6.94
CA ARG A 266 -7.30 -20.53 8.00
C ARG A 266 -8.17 -19.67 8.90
N ALA A 267 -9.39 -20.10 9.15
CA ALA A 267 -10.24 -19.51 10.18
C ALA A 267 -9.62 -19.76 11.55
N MET A 268 -9.06 -18.70 12.16
CA MET A 268 -8.38 -18.79 13.45
C MET A 268 -8.23 -17.43 14.14
N ARG A 269 -7.95 -17.47 15.42
CA ARG A 269 -7.42 -16.32 16.15
C ARG A 269 -5.91 -16.43 16.20
N SER A 270 -5.21 -15.35 15.89
CA SER A 270 -3.76 -15.22 16.00
C SER A 270 -3.43 -14.23 17.11
N ASP A 271 -2.52 -14.59 17.99
CA ASP A 271 -1.92 -13.73 19.02
C ASP A 271 -0.55 -13.17 18.59
N GLN A 272 -0.22 -13.28 17.30
CA GLN A 272 0.95 -12.61 16.75
C GLN A 272 0.77 -11.10 16.94
N HIS A 273 1.76 -10.47 17.59
CA HIS A 273 1.84 -9.01 17.64
C HIS A 273 2.12 -8.47 16.26
N ILE A 274 1.26 -7.58 15.75
CA ILE A 274 1.37 -6.96 14.45
C ILE A 274 1.01 -5.47 14.50
N ASP A 275 1.48 -4.74 13.52
CA ASP A 275 1.22 -3.33 13.28
C ASP A 275 1.03 -3.06 11.77
N HIS A 276 0.93 -1.82 11.36
CA HIS A 276 0.85 -1.47 9.93
C HIS A 276 2.11 -1.84 9.15
N TYR A 277 3.28 -1.79 9.80
CA TYR A 277 4.53 -2.23 9.18
C TYR A 277 4.54 -3.75 8.92
N SER A 278 3.91 -4.53 9.80
CA SER A 278 3.72 -5.97 9.61
C SER A 278 2.80 -6.29 8.44
N VAL A 279 1.74 -5.50 8.26
CA VAL A 279 0.84 -5.62 7.10
C VAL A 279 1.58 -5.26 5.81
N LEU A 280 2.29 -4.14 5.79
CA LEU A 280 3.12 -3.74 4.64
C LEU A 280 4.17 -4.80 4.31
N ARG A 281 4.90 -5.30 5.32
CA ARG A 281 5.89 -6.37 5.18
C ARG A 281 5.30 -7.61 4.52
N THR A 282 4.07 -7.95 4.88
CA THR A 282 3.35 -9.09 4.29
C THR A 282 3.10 -8.89 2.80
N LEU A 283 2.63 -7.72 2.40
CA LEU A 283 2.43 -7.39 0.98
C LEU A 283 3.75 -7.40 0.21
N GLU A 284 4.80 -6.83 0.78
CA GLU A 284 6.13 -6.83 0.18
C GLU A 284 6.66 -8.26 -0.03
N GLU A 285 6.57 -9.13 0.96
CA GLU A 285 7.02 -10.52 0.85
C GLU A 285 6.18 -11.33 -0.14
N MET A 286 4.85 -11.15 -0.17
CA MET A 286 3.96 -11.80 -1.13
C MET A 286 4.37 -11.53 -2.58
N TYR A 287 4.83 -10.32 -2.87
CA TYR A 287 5.20 -9.92 -4.24
C TYR A 287 6.71 -9.82 -4.48
N GLY A 288 7.53 -10.24 -3.50
CA GLY A 288 8.99 -10.25 -3.63
C GLY A 288 9.60 -8.86 -3.71
N LEU A 289 8.99 -7.88 -3.06
CA LEU A 289 9.43 -6.50 -3.00
C LEU A 289 10.44 -6.31 -1.85
N PRO A 290 11.40 -5.38 -1.98
CA PRO A 290 12.27 -5.02 -0.86
C PRO A 290 11.48 -4.30 0.23
N PRO A 291 11.79 -4.52 1.52
CA PRO A 291 11.04 -3.89 2.61
C PRO A 291 11.30 -2.38 2.69
N LEU A 292 10.24 -1.62 2.92
CA LEU A 292 10.25 -0.16 3.10
C LEU A 292 10.40 0.22 4.57
N GLY A 293 11.24 1.19 4.86
CA GLY A 293 11.33 1.82 6.17
C GLY A 293 11.35 0.84 7.34
N GLU A 294 10.46 1.04 8.30
CA GLU A 294 10.31 0.20 9.50
C GLU A 294 9.77 -1.21 9.20
N ALA A 295 9.12 -1.43 8.04
CA ALA A 295 8.71 -2.76 7.60
C ALA A 295 9.90 -3.72 7.46
N ALA A 296 11.13 -3.21 7.27
CA ALA A 296 12.35 -4.01 7.27
C ALA A 296 12.61 -4.73 8.61
N GLY A 297 12.16 -4.15 9.72
CA GLY A 297 12.26 -4.72 11.06
C GLY A 297 11.01 -5.49 11.51
N ALA A 298 9.90 -5.33 10.80
CA ALA A 298 8.65 -5.97 11.13
C ALA A 298 8.59 -7.43 10.64
N SER A 299 7.75 -8.23 11.29
CA SER A 299 7.47 -9.61 10.89
C SER A 299 6.21 -9.65 10.03
N ALA A 300 6.27 -10.32 8.90
CA ALA A 300 5.07 -10.58 8.11
C ALA A 300 4.04 -11.41 8.89
N LEU A 301 2.78 -11.35 8.46
CA LEU A 301 1.69 -12.14 9.02
C LEU A 301 1.94 -13.64 8.71
N THR A 302 2.06 -14.44 9.76
CA THR A 302 2.40 -15.86 9.67
C THR A 302 1.40 -16.73 10.39
N GLY A 303 1.52 -18.06 10.22
CA GLY A 303 0.69 -19.03 10.96
C GLY A 303 -0.76 -19.11 10.50
N ILE A 304 -1.23 -18.22 9.66
CA ILE A 304 -2.62 -18.14 9.19
C ILE A 304 -2.82 -18.80 7.82
N TRP A 305 -1.75 -19.12 7.11
CA TRP A 305 -1.81 -19.66 5.75
C TRP A 305 -2.05 -21.18 5.79
N ALA A 306 -2.97 -21.66 4.97
CA ALA A 306 -3.15 -23.09 4.75
C ALA A 306 -1.97 -23.64 3.93
N THR A 307 -1.49 -24.82 4.27
CA THR A 307 -0.50 -25.53 3.43
C THR A 307 -1.18 -25.93 2.11
N ARG A 308 -0.62 -25.52 1.01
CA ARG A 308 -1.03 -25.96 -0.34
C ARG A 308 -0.61 -27.41 -0.60
#